data_7b85ae5d200ee4b2c87b6d57efa1dab7
#
_entry.id   7b85ae5d200ee4b2c87b6d57efa1dab7
#
_cell.length_a   1.000
_cell.length_b   1.000
_cell.length_c   1.000
_cell.angle_alpha   90.00
_cell.angle_beta   90.00
_cell.angle_gamma   90.00
#
_symmetry.space_group_name_H-M   'P 1'
#
loop_
_entity.id
_entity.type
_entity.pdbx_description
1 polymer ?
#
loop_
_entity_poly.entity_id
_entity_poly.type
_entity_poly.pdbx_seq_one_letter_code
_entity_poly.pdbx_strand_id
1 'polypeptide(L)'
;PVMDGLEMIRQIKENNNICHIPIIVLSAKASLDDRIAGLEQGIDDYITKPFSATYLKTRVASLLRQRKALQELYMNRLMEGKNTSSPDPLTPSQPQITPSDEQFMKKVMAYMEEQMDNAELTIDEFAEQLMLSRTIFYRKLKSIVGLTPVDFIREIRIKRAVQLIDSDEYN
;
A
#
# COMPACT_ATOMS: atom_id res chain seq x y z
N PRO A 1 21.21 -16.42 -17.58
CA PRO A 1 20.01 -15.55 -17.49
C PRO A 1 20.42 -14.10 -17.76
N VAL A 2 19.55 -13.35 -18.40
CA VAL A 2 19.82 -11.94 -18.82
C VAL A 2 19.73 -10.99 -17.60
N MET A 3 19.10 -11.44 -16.50
CA MET A 3 18.88 -10.66 -15.26
C MET A 3 19.01 -11.59 -14.05
N ASP A 4 19.68 -11.09 -13.00
CA ASP A 4 19.74 -11.77 -11.69
C ASP A 4 18.42 -11.55 -10.93
N GLY A 5 18.08 -12.48 -10.03
CA GLY A 5 16.88 -12.40 -9.21
C GLY A 5 16.85 -11.18 -8.29
N LEU A 6 17.98 -10.77 -7.74
CA LEU A 6 18.10 -9.57 -6.90
C LEU A 6 17.88 -8.30 -7.72
N GLU A 7 18.45 -8.24 -8.92
CA GLU A 7 18.24 -7.12 -9.85
C GLU A 7 16.76 -7.00 -10.26
N MET A 8 16.08 -8.13 -10.51
CA MET A 8 14.65 -8.15 -10.79
C MET A 8 13.84 -7.58 -9.62
N ILE A 9 14.17 -7.98 -8.38
CA ILE A 9 13.51 -7.48 -7.17
C ILE A 9 13.70 -5.97 -7.05
N ARG A 10 14.94 -5.48 -7.24
CA ARG A 10 15.24 -4.06 -7.21
C ARG A 10 14.39 -3.28 -8.21
N GLN A 11 14.32 -3.74 -9.46
CA GLN A 11 13.51 -3.10 -10.50
C GLN A 11 12.01 -3.11 -10.17
N ILE A 12 11.48 -4.20 -9.57
CA ILE A 12 10.09 -4.26 -9.13
C ILE A 12 9.84 -3.25 -8.00
N LYS A 13 10.74 -3.16 -7.02
CA LYS A 13 10.58 -2.26 -5.87
C LYS A 13 10.80 -0.79 -6.20
N GLU A 14 11.64 -0.48 -7.18
CA GLU A 14 11.82 0.87 -7.73
C GLU A 14 10.66 1.32 -8.64
N ASN A 15 9.90 0.36 -9.18
CA ASN A 15 8.79 0.68 -10.06
C ASN A 15 7.53 1.07 -9.25
N ASN A 16 7.17 2.34 -9.28
CA ASN A 16 6.03 2.92 -8.55
C ASN A 16 4.68 2.22 -8.83
N ASN A 17 4.55 1.51 -9.94
CA ASN A 17 3.30 0.85 -10.34
C ASN A 17 3.13 -0.53 -9.70
N ILE A 18 4.24 -1.19 -9.32
CA ILE A 18 4.25 -2.57 -8.83
C ILE A 18 5.03 -2.78 -7.52
N CYS A 19 5.68 -1.73 -6.97
CA CYS A 19 6.45 -1.80 -5.73
C CYS A 19 5.64 -2.31 -4.53
N HIS A 20 4.33 -2.10 -4.56
CA HIS A 20 3.40 -2.55 -3.54
C HIS A 20 3.12 -4.06 -3.54
N ILE A 21 3.55 -4.80 -4.56
CA ILE A 21 3.31 -6.25 -4.65
C ILE A 21 4.26 -6.98 -3.69
N PRO A 22 3.73 -7.84 -2.78
CA PRO A 22 4.59 -8.64 -1.91
C PRO A 22 5.44 -9.63 -2.70
N ILE A 23 6.69 -9.77 -2.30
CA ILE A 23 7.66 -10.66 -2.96
C ILE A 23 8.17 -11.67 -1.94
N ILE A 24 8.03 -12.97 -2.26
CA ILE A 24 8.67 -14.07 -1.52
C ILE A 24 9.74 -14.67 -2.41
N VAL A 25 10.97 -14.69 -1.94
CA VAL A 25 12.08 -15.34 -2.65
C VAL A 25 12.17 -16.80 -2.25
N LEU A 26 12.22 -17.68 -3.26
CA LEU A 26 12.43 -19.12 -3.09
C LEU A 26 13.81 -19.49 -3.64
N SER A 27 14.80 -19.73 -2.78
CA SER A 27 16.18 -19.96 -3.19
C SER A 27 16.79 -21.22 -2.56
N ALA A 28 17.74 -21.86 -3.27
CA ALA A 28 18.60 -22.90 -2.72
C ALA A 28 19.73 -22.31 -1.84
N LYS A 29 20.04 -21.01 -1.98
CA LYS A 29 21.03 -20.34 -1.15
C LYS A 29 20.46 -20.15 0.26
N ALA A 30 21.20 -20.57 1.26
CA ALA A 30 20.77 -20.54 2.66
C ALA A 30 21.65 -19.63 3.53
N SER A 31 22.60 -18.89 2.92
CA SER A 31 23.48 -18.02 3.68
C SER A 31 22.71 -16.87 4.35
N LEU A 32 23.17 -16.48 5.52
CA LEU A 32 22.58 -15.32 6.24
C LEU A 32 22.74 -14.04 5.42
N ASP A 33 23.86 -13.87 4.74
CA ASP A 33 24.17 -12.70 3.94
C ASP A 33 23.23 -12.55 2.73
N ASP A 34 22.92 -13.66 2.03
CA ASP A 34 21.95 -13.65 0.92
C ASP A 34 20.53 -13.27 1.41
N ARG A 35 20.17 -13.69 2.63
CA ARG A 35 18.87 -13.34 3.23
C ARG A 35 18.81 -11.87 3.63
N ILE A 36 19.87 -11.37 4.25
CA ILE A 36 20.00 -9.95 4.63
C ILE A 36 19.94 -9.07 3.39
N ALA A 37 20.75 -9.37 2.37
CA ALA A 37 20.75 -8.63 1.11
C ALA A 37 19.37 -8.59 0.42
N GLY A 38 18.64 -9.70 0.47
CA GLY A 38 17.27 -9.75 -0.04
C GLY A 38 16.32 -8.85 0.75
N LEU A 39 16.37 -8.91 2.08
CA LEU A 39 15.53 -8.08 2.96
C LEU A 39 15.82 -6.57 2.79
N GLU A 40 17.10 -6.19 2.65
CA GLU A 40 17.50 -4.81 2.36
C GLU A 40 16.94 -4.28 1.02
N GLN A 41 16.71 -5.19 0.05
CA GLN A 41 16.07 -4.85 -1.21
C GLN A 41 14.54 -4.82 -1.15
N GLY A 42 13.96 -5.01 0.03
CA GLY A 42 12.52 -4.87 0.26
C GLY A 42 11.70 -6.10 -0.11
N ILE A 43 12.26 -7.30 -0.07
CA ILE A 43 11.46 -8.53 -0.11
C ILE A 43 10.69 -8.70 1.19
N ASP A 44 9.51 -9.29 1.08
CA ASP A 44 8.64 -9.51 2.23
C ASP A 44 8.96 -10.82 2.97
N ASP A 45 9.56 -11.79 2.28
CA ASP A 45 10.04 -13.03 2.89
C ASP A 45 11.06 -13.78 2.02
N TYR A 46 11.86 -14.64 2.67
CA TYR A 46 12.88 -15.47 2.04
C TYR A 46 12.76 -16.91 2.52
N ILE A 47 12.47 -17.83 1.62
CA ILE A 47 12.27 -19.26 1.93
C ILE A 47 13.34 -20.09 1.22
N THR A 48 14.10 -20.86 1.99
CA THR A 48 15.13 -21.76 1.46
C THR A 48 14.54 -23.08 0.95
N LYS A 49 15.04 -23.55 -0.17
CA LYS A 49 14.76 -24.89 -0.70
C LYS A 49 15.63 -25.95 0.01
N PRO A 50 15.09 -27.15 0.33
CA PRO A 50 13.72 -27.61 0.10
C PRO A 50 12.73 -27.05 1.13
N PHE A 51 11.50 -26.75 0.73
CA PHE A 51 10.42 -26.29 1.61
C PHE A 51 9.15 -27.14 1.41
N SER A 52 8.30 -27.22 2.44
CA SER A 52 7.00 -27.85 2.30
C SER A 52 5.96 -26.90 1.68
N ALA A 53 5.05 -27.46 0.86
CA ALA A 53 3.94 -26.67 0.29
C ALA A 53 3.05 -26.08 1.39
N THR A 54 2.87 -26.77 2.51
CA THR A 54 2.12 -26.27 3.67
C THR A 54 2.80 -25.05 4.29
N TYR A 55 4.13 -25.08 4.45
CA TYR A 55 4.90 -23.94 4.96
C TYR A 55 4.75 -22.72 4.05
N LEU A 56 4.93 -22.88 2.73
CA LEU A 56 4.76 -21.78 1.76
C LEU A 56 3.33 -21.21 1.82
N LYS A 57 2.30 -22.06 1.81
CA LYS A 57 0.91 -21.61 1.94
C LYS A 57 0.66 -20.81 3.22
N THR A 58 1.20 -21.28 4.34
CA THR A 58 1.07 -20.59 5.64
C THR A 58 1.74 -19.22 5.61
N ARG A 59 2.94 -19.11 5.02
CA ARG A 59 3.65 -17.83 4.90
C ARG A 59 2.91 -16.84 4.01
N VAL A 60 2.43 -17.27 2.84
CA VAL A 60 1.59 -16.45 1.95
C VAL A 60 0.34 -15.96 2.69
N ALA A 61 -0.38 -16.85 3.36
CA ALA A 61 -1.57 -16.48 4.12
C ALA A 61 -1.26 -15.49 5.26
N SER A 62 -0.11 -15.63 5.93
CA SER A 62 0.34 -14.72 6.98
C SER A 62 0.61 -13.32 6.41
N LEU A 63 1.37 -13.21 5.31
CA LEU A 63 1.67 -11.93 4.65
C LEU A 63 0.39 -11.23 4.18
N LEU A 64 -0.55 -11.96 3.59
CA LEU A 64 -1.83 -11.39 3.15
C LEU A 64 -2.66 -10.88 4.33
N ARG A 65 -2.69 -11.60 5.47
CA ARG A 65 -3.39 -11.13 6.68
C ARG A 65 -2.73 -9.88 7.27
N GLN A 66 -1.41 -9.85 7.36
CA GLN A 66 -0.67 -8.67 7.84
C GLN A 66 -0.98 -7.45 6.97
N ARG A 67 -1.00 -7.64 5.64
CA ARG A 67 -1.32 -6.57 4.70
C ARG A 67 -2.76 -6.08 4.86
N LYS A 68 -3.71 -6.98 5.06
CA LYS A 68 -5.11 -6.61 5.31
C LYS A 68 -5.25 -5.81 6.61
N ALA A 69 -4.62 -6.24 7.70
CA ALA A 69 -4.62 -5.52 8.96
C ALA A 69 -4.01 -4.11 8.81
N LEU A 70 -2.94 -3.97 8.03
CA LEU A 70 -2.33 -2.67 7.72
C LEU A 70 -3.28 -1.76 6.93
N GLN A 71 -3.98 -2.30 5.93
CA GLN A 71 -4.99 -1.57 5.16
C GLN A 71 -6.11 -1.04 6.08
N GLU A 72 -6.61 -1.88 6.98
CA GLU A 72 -7.64 -1.49 7.95
C GLU A 72 -7.15 -0.38 8.90
N LEU A 73 -5.93 -0.51 9.42
CA LEU A 73 -5.31 0.52 10.26
C LEU A 73 -5.12 1.85 9.50
N TYR A 74 -4.66 1.77 8.25
CA TYR A 74 -4.44 2.96 7.43
C TYR A 74 -5.76 3.68 7.13
N MET A 75 -6.79 2.93 6.75
CA MET A 75 -8.13 3.48 6.52
C MET A 75 -8.68 4.12 7.78
N ASN A 76 -8.56 3.48 8.94
CA ASN A 76 -9.02 4.05 10.20
C ASN A 76 -8.29 5.38 10.52
N ARG A 77 -6.98 5.45 10.32
CA ARG A 77 -6.21 6.71 10.47
C ARG A 77 -6.69 7.81 9.53
N LEU A 78 -6.91 7.49 8.25
CA LEU A 78 -7.47 8.44 7.28
C LEU A 78 -8.86 8.91 7.73
N MET A 79 -9.67 7.98 8.25
CA MET A 79 -11.02 8.29 8.72
C MET A 79 -11.02 9.14 10.00
N GLU A 80 -10.06 8.98 10.90
CA GLU A 80 -9.95 9.75 12.14
C GLU A 80 -9.34 11.16 11.97
N GLY A 81 -8.78 11.48 10.81
CA GLY A 81 -8.15 12.78 10.54
C GLY A 81 -6.87 13.05 11.33
N LYS A 82 -6.33 12.04 12.00
CA LYS A 82 -5.08 12.14 12.78
C LYS A 82 -3.87 11.89 11.88
N ASN A 83 -3.30 12.96 11.35
CA ASN A 83 -1.93 12.97 10.82
C ASN A 83 -0.93 12.91 11.98
N THR A 84 -0.93 11.86 12.76
CA THR A 84 0.12 11.65 13.76
C THR A 84 1.25 10.86 13.14
N SER A 85 2.21 11.58 12.60
CA SER A 85 3.54 11.11 12.32
C SER A 85 4.28 10.93 13.65
N SER A 86 4.14 9.78 14.29
CA SER A 86 5.11 9.25 15.24
C SER A 86 4.87 7.76 15.39
N PRO A 87 5.79 6.90 14.96
CA PRO A 87 5.77 5.50 15.36
C PRO A 87 6.12 5.47 16.87
N ASP A 88 5.23 4.90 17.67
CA ASP A 88 5.53 4.56 19.06
C ASP A 88 6.67 3.52 19.07
N PRO A 89 7.82 3.82 19.70
CA PRO A 89 8.99 2.95 19.67
C PRO A 89 8.80 1.57 20.35
N LEU A 90 7.64 1.31 20.94
CA LEU A 90 7.32 0.08 21.66
C LEU A 90 6.39 -0.89 20.93
N THR A 91 5.98 -0.58 19.68
CA THR A 91 5.19 -1.52 18.87
C THR A 91 6.09 -2.46 18.09
N PRO A 92 5.87 -3.81 18.16
CA PRO A 92 6.60 -4.78 17.33
C PRO A 92 6.45 -4.42 15.87
N SER A 93 7.51 -4.59 15.09
CA SER A 93 7.68 -4.31 13.65
C SER A 93 6.35 -4.31 12.87
N GLN A 94 5.73 -3.14 12.77
CA GLN A 94 4.55 -2.97 11.91
C GLN A 94 5.02 -3.09 10.46
N PRO A 95 4.28 -3.78 9.58
CA PRO A 95 4.58 -3.79 8.17
C PRO A 95 4.56 -2.34 7.68
N GLN A 96 5.72 -1.84 7.27
CA GLN A 96 5.90 -0.45 6.90
C GLN A 96 5.23 -0.19 5.55
N ILE A 97 4.40 0.83 5.50
CA ILE A 97 4.00 1.46 4.23
C ILE A 97 5.28 2.00 3.62
N THR A 98 5.56 1.66 2.37
CA THR A 98 6.78 2.14 1.74
C THR A 98 6.73 3.67 1.60
N PRO A 99 7.86 4.38 1.65
CA PRO A 99 7.89 5.83 1.41
C PRO A 99 7.21 6.24 0.10
N SER A 100 7.26 5.37 -0.91
CA SER A 100 6.57 5.55 -2.19
C SER A 100 5.04 5.47 -2.06
N ASP A 101 4.52 4.58 -1.22
CA ASP A 101 3.08 4.45 -0.99
C ASP A 101 2.55 5.64 -0.16
N GLU A 102 3.33 6.13 0.80
CA GLU A 102 3.01 7.37 1.53
C GLU A 102 2.92 8.59 0.59
N GLN A 103 3.92 8.77 -0.27
CA GLN A 103 3.92 9.86 -1.25
C GLN A 103 2.73 9.75 -2.22
N PHE A 104 2.42 8.53 -2.66
CA PHE A 104 1.26 8.28 -3.50
C PHE A 104 -0.04 8.68 -2.77
N MET A 105 -0.22 8.24 -1.52
CA MET A 105 -1.43 8.58 -0.76
C MET A 105 -1.53 10.07 -0.43
N LYS A 106 -0.41 10.76 -0.18
CA LYS A 106 -0.40 12.22 -0.04
C LYS A 106 -0.93 12.92 -1.29
N LYS A 107 -0.51 12.48 -2.49
CA LYS A 107 -1.02 13.03 -3.76
C LYS A 107 -2.50 12.70 -3.97
N VAL A 108 -2.91 11.46 -3.64
CA VAL A 108 -4.32 11.04 -3.73
C VAL A 108 -5.20 11.91 -2.83
N MET A 109 -4.79 12.14 -1.57
CA MET A 109 -5.56 12.94 -0.63
C MET A 109 -5.59 14.41 -1.04
N ALA A 110 -4.46 15.00 -1.45
CA ALA A 110 -4.40 16.38 -1.89
C ALA A 110 -5.34 16.63 -3.08
N TYR A 111 -5.31 15.75 -4.08
CA TYR A 111 -6.21 15.88 -5.24
C TYR A 111 -7.67 15.63 -4.86
N MET A 112 -7.94 14.69 -3.94
CA MET A 112 -9.28 14.45 -3.45
C MET A 112 -9.85 15.66 -2.70
N GLU A 113 -9.04 16.36 -1.90
CA GLU A 113 -9.44 17.61 -1.22
C GLU A 113 -9.77 18.72 -2.22
N GLU A 114 -8.96 18.87 -3.27
CA GLU A 114 -9.19 19.84 -4.34
C GLU A 114 -10.47 19.55 -5.14
N GLN A 115 -10.80 18.27 -5.34
CA GLN A 115 -11.93 17.81 -6.13
C GLN A 115 -13.14 17.37 -5.27
N MET A 116 -13.20 17.80 -4.01
CA MET A 116 -14.24 17.34 -3.08
C MET A 116 -15.66 17.64 -3.59
N ASP A 117 -15.85 18.83 -4.14
CA ASP A 117 -17.15 19.35 -4.61
C ASP A 117 -17.45 18.99 -6.08
N ASN A 118 -16.49 18.39 -6.78
CA ASN A 118 -16.65 18.03 -8.18
C ASN A 118 -17.44 16.71 -8.32
N ALA A 119 -18.75 16.80 -8.51
CA ALA A 119 -19.63 15.63 -8.67
C ALA A 119 -19.30 14.80 -9.93
N GLU A 120 -18.74 15.41 -10.96
CA GLU A 120 -18.42 14.80 -12.25
C GLU A 120 -17.01 14.16 -12.29
N LEU A 121 -16.27 14.17 -11.17
CA LEU A 121 -14.93 13.58 -11.09
C LEU A 121 -14.94 12.11 -11.53
N THR A 122 -14.25 11.83 -12.61
CA THR A 122 -14.09 10.47 -13.14
C THR A 122 -12.82 9.80 -12.60
N ILE A 123 -12.82 8.47 -12.59
CA ILE A 123 -11.63 7.69 -12.21
C ILE A 123 -10.49 7.86 -13.21
N ASP A 124 -10.83 8.12 -14.47
CA ASP A 124 -9.83 8.32 -15.54
C ASP A 124 -9.09 9.65 -15.32
N GLU A 125 -9.80 10.74 -15.06
CA GLU A 125 -9.20 12.03 -14.71
C GLU A 125 -8.34 11.95 -13.45
N PHE A 126 -8.82 11.24 -12.42
CA PHE A 126 -8.05 11.04 -11.20
C PHE A 126 -6.74 10.28 -11.46
N ALA A 127 -6.79 9.24 -12.28
CA ALA A 127 -5.59 8.47 -12.64
C ALA A 127 -4.61 9.32 -13.47
N GLU A 128 -5.10 10.08 -14.46
CA GLU A 128 -4.28 11.00 -15.27
C GLU A 128 -3.57 12.04 -14.43
N GLN A 129 -4.24 12.64 -13.47
CA GLN A 129 -3.64 13.62 -12.55
C GLN A 129 -2.46 13.04 -11.78
N LEU A 130 -2.52 11.75 -11.45
CA LEU A 130 -1.44 11.04 -10.79
C LEU A 130 -0.40 10.47 -11.77
N MET A 131 -0.53 10.74 -13.07
CA MET A 131 0.30 10.21 -14.17
C MET A 131 0.28 8.67 -14.22
N LEU A 132 -0.87 8.06 -13.93
CA LEU A 132 -1.09 6.62 -13.92
C LEU A 132 -2.18 6.24 -14.91
N SER A 133 -2.11 5.01 -15.45
CA SER A 133 -3.29 4.45 -16.12
C SER A 133 -4.35 4.07 -15.09
N ARG A 134 -5.63 4.09 -15.51
CA ARG A 134 -6.77 3.67 -14.67
C ARG A 134 -6.53 2.32 -13.98
N THR A 135 -5.99 1.33 -14.71
CA THR A 135 -5.73 -0.01 -14.17
C THR A 135 -4.68 0.02 -13.06
N ILE A 136 -3.61 0.79 -13.23
CA ILE A 136 -2.53 0.91 -12.26
C ILE A 136 -3.04 1.65 -11.02
N PHE A 137 -3.74 2.77 -11.21
CA PHE A 137 -4.36 3.53 -10.12
C PHE A 137 -5.28 2.66 -9.29
N TYR A 138 -6.19 1.91 -9.97
CA TYR A 138 -7.11 0.99 -9.30
C TYR A 138 -6.38 -0.05 -8.44
N ARG A 139 -5.38 -0.74 -9.02
CA ARG A 139 -4.63 -1.78 -8.31
C ARG A 139 -3.83 -1.22 -7.14
N LYS A 140 -3.15 -0.10 -7.35
CA LYS A 140 -2.30 0.52 -6.33
C LYS A 140 -3.14 1.05 -5.17
N LEU A 141 -4.21 1.80 -5.43
CA LEU A 141 -5.09 2.30 -4.39
C LEU A 141 -5.71 1.15 -3.61
N LYS A 142 -6.29 0.15 -4.29
CA LYS A 142 -6.88 -1.03 -3.65
C LYS A 142 -5.87 -1.81 -2.81
N SER A 143 -4.60 -1.88 -3.22
CA SER A 143 -3.56 -2.57 -2.46
C SER A 143 -3.20 -1.85 -1.15
N ILE A 144 -3.30 -0.52 -1.13
CA ILE A 144 -2.91 0.30 0.03
C ILE A 144 -4.09 0.46 1.00
N VAL A 145 -5.27 0.82 0.50
CA VAL A 145 -6.43 1.15 1.35
C VAL A 145 -7.51 0.04 1.39
N GLY A 146 -7.41 -0.99 0.55
CA GLY A 146 -8.39 -2.08 0.49
C GLY A 146 -9.67 -1.77 -0.28
N LEU A 147 -9.92 -0.51 -0.62
CA LEU A 147 -11.12 -0.04 -1.32
C LEU A 147 -10.87 0.15 -2.82
N THR A 148 -11.95 0.04 -3.61
CA THR A 148 -11.90 0.49 -5.00
C THR A 148 -11.82 2.02 -5.06
N PRO A 149 -11.31 2.65 -6.14
CA PRO A 149 -11.30 4.09 -6.27
C PRO A 149 -12.67 4.74 -6.10
N VAL A 150 -13.73 4.11 -6.63
CA VAL A 150 -15.11 4.60 -6.46
C VAL A 150 -15.53 4.58 -5.01
N ASP A 151 -15.30 3.46 -4.32
CA ASP A 151 -15.65 3.33 -2.91
C ASP A 151 -14.83 4.29 -2.04
N PHE A 152 -13.55 4.48 -2.35
CA PHE A 152 -12.66 5.40 -1.65
C PHE A 152 -13.17 6.85 -1.76
N ILE A 153 -13.48 7.33 -2.97
CA ILE A 153 -14.03 8.67 -3.19
C ILE A 153 -15.34 8.85 -2.40
N ARG A 154 -16.22 7.85 -2.46
CA ARG A 154 -17.50 7.88 -1.73
C ARG A 154 -17.27 7.98 -0.22
N GLU A 155 -16.42 7.15 0.36
CA GLU A 155 -16.11 7.15 1.79
C GLU A 155 -15.53 8.49 2.26
N ILE A 156 -14.60 9.07 1.51
CA ILE A 156 -14.00 10.36 1.84
C ILE A 156 -15.06 11.48 1.81
N ARG A 157 -15.94 11.48 0.79
CA ARG A 157 -17.02 12.47 0.69
C ARG A 157 -18.04 12.34 1.81
N ILE A 158 -18.46 11.12 2.15
CA ILE A 158 -19.37 10.87 3.28
C ILE A 158 -18.74 11.40 4.57
N LYS A 159 -17.47 11.10 4.82
CA LYS A 159 -16.75 11.58 5.99
C LYS A 159 -16.73 13.10 6.06
N ARG A 160 -16.44 13.77 4.93
CA ARG A 160 -16.44 15.24 4.88
C ARG A 160 -17.82 15.82 5.17
N ALA A 161 -18.87 15.20 4.62
CA ALA A 161 -20.24 15.61 4.89
C ALA A 161 -20.60 15.48 6.39
N VAL A 162 -20.22 14.37 7.03
CA VAL A 162 -20.42 14.19 8.48
C VAL A 162 -19.67 15.26 9.28
N GLN A 163 -18.42 15.55 8.95
CA GLN A 163 -17.64 16.60 9.60
C GLN A 163 -18.30 17.98 9.50
N LEU A 164 -18.84 18.32 8.32
CA LEU A 164 -19.52 19.60 8.10
C LEU A 164 -20.84 19.68 8.91
N ILE A 165 -21.56 18.59 9.03
CA ILE A 165 -22.78 18.52 9.86
C ILE A 165 -22.44 18.68 11.36
N ASP A 166 -21.37 18.01 11.82
CA ASP A 166 -20.95 18.04 13.23
C ASP A 166 -20.31 19.40 13.63
N SER A 167 -19.78 20.15 12.66
CA SER A 167 -19.16 21.47 12.93
C SER A 167 -20.17 22.62 13.06
N ASP A 168 -21.46 22.39 12.88
CA ASP A 168 -22.54 23.39 12.88
C ASP A 168 -22.33 24.59 11.90
N GLU A 169 -21.45 24.44 10.92
CA GLU A 169 -21.15 25.51 9.94
C GLU A 169 -22.30 25.79 8.94
N TYR A 170 -23.37 25.00 9.00
CA TYR A 170 -24.52 25.11 8.08
C TYR A 170 -25.89 25.17 8.81
N ASN A 171 -25.95 25.63 10.07
CA ASN A 171 -27.19 25.95 10.78
C ASN A 171 -27.44 27.46 10.80
#